data_a784675b366132e7f1300f6c468ef299
#
_entry.id   a784675b366132e7f1300f6c468ef299
#
_cell.length_a   1.000
_cell.length_b   1.000
_cell.length_c   1.000
_cell.angle_alpha   90.00
_cell.angle_beta   90.00
_cell.angle_gamma   90.00
#
_symmetry.space_group_name_H-M   'P 1'
#
loop_
_entity.id
_entity.type
_entity.pdbx_description
1 polymer ?
#
loop_
_entity_poly.entity_id
_entity_poly.type
_entity_poly.pdbx_seq_one_letter_code
_entity_poly.pdbx_strand_id
1 'polypeptide(L)'
;MVKDLFERIQNNKGPLGKWASQAEGYYVFPKLEGELGPRMKFHGKEILNWSINDYLGLANHPEVRKADAEAAAAYGSAYPMGARMMSGHTDLHEQLQNELAEFVNKEAAYLLNFGYQGMVSTIDALVGKDDVIVYDVDAHACIIDGVRLHMGQRFTYKHNDVESIEKNLKRAERIAEKTGGGILLISEGVFGMRGEQGKLKEIVELKKKYNFRLFVDDAHGF
;
A
#
# COMPACT_ATOMS: atom_id res chain seq x y z
N MET A 1 37.53 10.14 -9.66
CA MET A 1 36.91 9.20 -10.62
C MET A 1 35.49 8.90 -10.21
N VAL A 2 34.55 8.85 -11.14
CA VAL A 2 33.18 8.40 -10.91
C VAL A 2 33.24 6.90 -10.64
N LYS A 3 32.59 6.44 -9.55
CA LYS A 3 32.53 5.02 -9.21
C LYS A 3 31.53 4.30 -10.10
N ASP A 4 31.84 3.07 -10.47
CA ASP A 4 30.90 2.21 -11.21
C ASP A 4 29.66 1.93 -10.36
N LEU A 5 28.49 1.97 -10.99
CA LEU A 5 27.21 1.80 -10.30
C LEU A 5 27.05 0.40 -9.72
N PHE A 6 27.46 -0.63 -10.48
CA PHE A 6 27.33 -2.02 -10.05
C PHE A 6 28.30 -2.39 -8.93
N GLU A 7 29.54 -1.85 -8.95
CA GLU A 7 30.47 -2.00 -7.80
C GLU A 7 29.89 -1.45 -6.51
N ARG A 8 29.23 -0.30 -6.59
CA ARG A 8 28.57 0.32 -5.44
C ARG A 8 27.42 -0.56 -4.94
N ILE A 9 26.61 -1.13 -5.85
CA ILE A 9 25.45 -1.98 -5.51
C ILE A 9 25.93 -3.30 -4.88
N GLN A 10 26.95 -3.94 -5.43
CA GLN A 10 27.53 -5.19 -4.89
C GLN A 10 28.06 -5.02 -3.47
N ASN A 11 28.56 -3.83 -3.15
CA ASN A 11 29.04 -3.51 -1.80
C ASN A 11 27.95 -2.99 -0.85
N ASN A 12 26.73 -2.75 -1.36
CA ASN A 12 25.62 -2.30 -0.55
C ASN A 12 24.97 -3.49 0.17
N LYS A 13 25.13 -3.51 1.47
CA LYS A 13 24.59 -4.61 2.30
C LYS A 13 23.06 -4.57 2.48
N GLY A 14 22.38 -3.48 2.11
CA GLY A 14 20.93 -3.33 2.24
C GLY A 14 20.33 -3.83 3.57
N PRO A 15 19.02 -3.80 3.74
CA PRO A 15 18.36 -4.30 4.96
C PRO A 15 18.61 -5.80 5.21
N LEU A 16 18.73 -6.60 4.14
CA LEU A 16 18.95 -8.05 4.20
C LEU A 16 20.40 -8.47 3.95
N GLY A 17 21.29 -7.52 3.61
CA GLY A 17 22.64 -7.83 3.15
C GLY A 17 23.51 -8.61 4.15
N LYS A 18 23.29 -8.43 5.46
CA LYS A 18 23.93 -9.24 6.50
C LYS A 18 23.53 -10.72 6.45
N TRP A 19 22.30 -10.98 6.07
CA TRP A 19 21.69 -12.30 6.15
C TRP A 19 21.67 -13.02 4.81
N ALA A 20 21.64 -12.28 3.71
CA ALA A 20 21.56 -12.84 2.35
C ALA A 20 22.74 -13.79 2.05
N SER A 21 23.96 -13.48 2.53
CA SER A 21 25.14 -14.32 2.36
C SER A 21 25.20 -15.51 3.32
N GLN A 22 24.42 -15.51 4.40
CA GLN A 22 24.46 -16.54 5.43
C GLN A 22 23.27 -17.50 5.34
N ALA A 23 22.21 -17.11 4.64
CA ALA A 23 20.93 -17.78 4.70
C ALA A 23 20.60 -18.63 3.46
N GLU A 24 21.44 -18.67 2.44
CA GLU A 24 21.29 -19.49 1.22
C GLU A 24 19.87 -19.47 0.64
N GLY A 25 19.27 -18.28 0.52
CA GLY A 25 17.89 -18.11 0.07
C GLY A 25 16.82 -18.39 1.14
N TYR A 26 17.21 -18.70 2.36
CA TYR A 26 16.26 -18.98 3.45
C TYR A 26 15.40 -17.75 3.80
N TYR A 27 15.97 -16.54 3.77
CA TYR A 27 15.27 -15.30 4.03
C TYR A 27 14.94 -14.50 2.76
N VAL A 28 15.48 -14.91 1.61
CA VAL A 28 15.28 -14.22 0.33
C VAL A 28 14.77 -15.24 -0.67
N PHE A 29 13.54 -15.02 -1.14
CA PHE A 29 12.84 -15.91 -2.07
C PHE A 29 12.74 -17.38 -1.60
N PRO A 30 12.21 -17.66 -0.40
CA PRO A 30 12.03 -19.03 0.06
C PRO A 30 11.08 -19.77 -0.91
N LYS A 31 11.55 -20.92 -1.41
CA LYS A 31 10.74 -21.73 -2.32
C LYS A 31 9.79 -22.61 -1.51
N LEU A 32 8.55 -22.20 -1.42
CA LEU A 32 7.48 -22.97 -0.80
C LEU A 32 6.79 -23.86 -1.84
N GLU A 33 6.35 -25.02 -1.42
CA GLU A 33 5.73 -26.04 -2.26
C GLU A 33 4.38 -26.44 -1.71
N GLY A 34 3.47 -26.83 -2.61
CA GLY A 34 2.14 -27.30 -2.27
C GLY A 34 1.06 -26.25 -2.53
N GLU A 35 -0.14 -26.54 -2.08
CA GLU A 35 -1.28 -25.63 -2.16
C GLU A 35 -1.08 -24.47 -1.18
N LEU A 36 -1.53 -23.27 -1.60
CA LEU A 36 -1.46 -22.09 -0.74
C LEU A 36 -2.26 -22.35 0.55
N GLY A 37 -1.66 -22.07 1.70
CA GLY A 37 -2.32 -22.27 2.98
C GLY A 37 -1.41 -22.08 4.19
N PRO A 38 -1.96 -22.24 5.40
CA PRO A 38 -1.20 -22.07 6.63
C PRO A 38 -0.12 -23.15 6.84
N ARG A 39 -0.22 -24.26 6.10
CA ARG A 39 0.78 -25.34 6.09
C ARG A 39 1.26 -25.56 4.67
N MET A 40 2.55 -25.37 4.46
CA MET A 40 3.21 -25.57 3.17
C MET A 40 4.50 -26.36 3.36
N LYS A 41 5.11 -26.81 2.29
CA LYS A 41 6.40 -27.53 2.36
C LYS A 41 7.55 -26.59 2.04
N PHE A 42 8.63 -26.71 2.80
CA PHE A 42 9.90 -26.04 2.58
C PHE A 42 11.03 -27.07 2.75
N HIS A 43 11.86 -27.25 1.72
CA HIS A 43 12.89 -28.30 1.67
C HIS A 43 12.33 -29.67 2.05
N GLY A 44 11.15 -30.04 1.53
CA GLY A 44 10.48 -31.30 1.74
C GLY A 44 9.87 -31.51 3.13
N LYS A 45 9.97 -30.54 4.03
CA LYS A 45 9.37 -30.58 5.38
C LYS A 45 8.14 -29.67 5.43
N GLU A 46 7.08 -30.15 6.08
CA GLU A 46 5.91 -29.31 6.37
C GLU A 46 6.27 -28.23 7.40
N ILE A 47 5.89 -27.01 7.10
CA ILE A 47 6.08 -25.85 7.97
C ILE A 47 4.76 -25.08 8.14
N LEU A 48 4.64 -24.32 9.23
CA LEU A 48 3.63 -23.29 9.37
C LEU A 48 4.09 -22.04 8.61
N ASN A 49 3.24 -21.57 7.71
CA ASN A 49 3.50 -20.39 6.92
C ASN A 49 2.78 -19.16 7.52
N TRP A 50 3.55 -18.23 8.05
CA TRP A 50 3.08 -17.00 8.68
C TRP A 50 3.15 -15.76 7.75
N SER A 51 3.59 -15.94 6.50
CA SER A 51 3.88 -14.83 5.58
C SER A 51 2.93 -14.71 4.40
N ILE A 52 1.82 -15.46 4.39
CA ILE A 52 0.81 -15.32 3.34
C ILE A 52 -0.20 -14.21 3.67
N ASN A 53 -0.67 -13.52 2.62
CA ASN A 53 -1.66 -12.45 2.75
C ASN A 53 -3.11 -12.95 2.57
N ASP A 54 -3.35 -14.23 2.82
CA ASP A 54 -4.67 -14.85 2.78
C ASP A 54 -5.34 -14.81 4.17
N TYR A 55 -5.58 -13.61 4.66
CA TYR A 55 -6.04 -13.37 6.05
C TYR A 55 -7.39 -14.01 6.37
N LEU A 56 -8.29 -14.08 5.39
CA LEU A 56 -9.62 -14.65 5.54
C LEU A 56 -9.72 -16.09 5.04
N GLY A 57 -8.63 -16.68 4.51
CA GLY A 57 -8.62 -18.04 3.97
C GLY A 57 -9.45 -18.20 2.68
N LEU A 58 -9.65 -17.12 1.93
CA LEU A 58 -10.51 -17.12 0.74
C LEU A 58 -9.79 -17.59 -0.53
N ALA A 59 -8.45 -17.58 -0.56
CA ALA A 59 -7.69 -17.96 -1.75
C ALA A 59 -8.00 -19.39 -2.25
N ASN A 60 -8.31 -20.31 -1.32
CA ASN A 60 -8.68 -21.69 -1.64
C ASN A 60 -10.15 -22.01 -1.38
N HIS A 61 -10.99 -21.01 -1.10
CA HIS A 61 -12.41 -21.24 -0.87
C HIS A 61 -13.06 -21.79 -2.14
N PRO A 62 -13.82 -22.92 -2.05
CA PRO A 62 -14.35 -23.62 -3.24
C PRO A 62 -15.18 -22.73 -4.15
N GLU A 63 -16.02 -21.86 -3.59
CA GLU A 63 -16.85 -20.94 -4.37
C GLU A 63 -16.05 -19.86 -5.08
N VAL A 64 -15.00 -19.33 -4.44
CA VAL A 64 -14.10 -18.34 -5.05
C VAL A 64 -13.34 -18.98 -6.21
N ARG A 65 -12.77 -20.16 -6.01
CA ARG A 65 -12.06 -20.90 -7.07
C ARG A 65 -12.97 -21.26 -8.23
N LYS A 66 -14.23 -21.63 -7.94
CA LYS A 66 -15.23 -21.93 -8.96
C LYS A 66 -15.56 -20.69 -9.78
N ALA A 67 -15.82 -19.56 -9.13
CA ALA A 67 -16.13 -18.30 -9.81
C ALA A 67 -14.98 -17.84 -10.72
N ASP A 68 -13.73 -17.97 -10.25
CA ASP A 68 -12.54 -17.65 -11.04
C ASP A 68 -12.43 -18.54 -12.30
N ALA A 69 -12.60 -19.85 -12.13
CA ALA A 69 -12.55 -20.80 -13.24
C ALA A 69 -13.69 -20.57 -14.27
N GLU A 70 -14.90 -20.27 -13.83
CA GLU A 70 -16.03 -19.94 -14.67
C GLU A 70 -15.81 -18.63 -15.44
N ALA A 71 -15.27 -17.61 -14.78
CA ALA A 71 -14.93 -16.35 -15.42
C ALA A 71 -13.82 -16.53 -16.46
N ALA A 72 -12.78 -17.30 -16.16
CA ALA A 72 -11.72 -17.60 -17.12
C ALA A 72 -12.25 -18.38 -18.35
N ALA A 73 -13.19 -19.29 -18.15
CA ALA A 73 -13.83 -20.03 -19.25
C ALA A 73 -14.74 -19.15 -20.12
N ALA A 74 -15.45 -18.20 -19.50
CA ALA A 74 -16.40 -17.33 -20.21
C ALA A 74 -15.72 -16.16 -20.94
N TYR A 75 -14.71 -15.56 -20.33
CA TYR A 75 -14.10 -14.30 -20.80
C TYR A 75 -12.64 -14.44 -21.27
N GLY A 76 -12.00 -15.56 -20.98
CA GLY A 76 -10.57 -15.77 -21.23
C GLY A 76 -9.70 -15.47 -20.02
N SER A 77 -8.55 -16.15 -19.93
CA SER A 77 -7.67 -16.14 -18.75
C SER A 77 -6.98 -14.80 -18.45
N ALA A 78 -6.99 -13.87 -19.37
CA ALA A 78 -6.35 -12.56 -19.23
C ALA A 78 -7.30 -11.40 -19.58
N TYR A 79 -8.58 -11.60 -19.39
CA TYR A 79 -9.61 -10.59 -19.65
C TYR A 79 -9.63 -9.53 -18.51
N PRO A 80 -9.80 -8.26 -18.86
CA PRO A 80 -9.70 -7.64 -20.19
C PRO A 80 -8.27 -7.21 -20.49
N MET A 81 -7.67 -7.64 -21.56
CA MET A 81 -6.30 -7.28 -21.97
C MET A 81 -6.21 -5.86 -22.54
N GLY A 82 -6.52 -4.86 -21.75
CA GLY A 82 -6.46 -3.47 -22.19
C GLY A 82 -6.35 -2.51 -20.99
N ALA A 83 -5.79 -1.33 -21.24
CA ALA A 83 -5.85 -0.24 -20.29
C ALA A 83 -7.31 0.19 -20.08
N ARG A 84 -7.71 0.46 -18.83
CA ARG A 84 -9.09 0.87 -18.50
C ARG A 84 -9.56 2.11 -19.26
N MET A 85 -8.66 3.04 -19.57
CA MET A 85 -8.96 4.22 -20.37
C MET A 85 -9.33 3.94 -21.82
N MET A 86 -8.99 2.75 -22.33
CA MET A 86 -9.19 2.39 -23.75
C MET A 86 -10.22 1.29 -23.90
N SER A 87 -9.85 0.05 -23.62
CA SER A 87 -10.66 -1.14 -23.87
C SER A 87 -10.74 -2.10 -22.68
N GLY A 88 -10.11 -1.76 -21.56
CA GLY A 88 -10.00 -2.63 -20.38
C GLY A 88 -11.00 -2.37 -19.27
N HIS A 89 -11.98 -1.49 -19.49
CA HIS A 89 -13.07 -1.27 -18.54
C HIS A 89 -14.28 -2.10 -18.90
N THR A 90 -14.85 -2.81 -17.93
CA THR A 90 -15.94 -3.76 -18.14
C THR A 90 -17.05 -3.60 -17.11
N ASP A 91 -18.22 -4.16 -17.36
CA ASP A 91 -19.35 -4.18 -16.42
C ASP A 91 -18.96 -4.82 -15.07
N LEU A 92 -18.06 -5.81 -15.08
CA LEU A 92 -17.55 -6.44 -13.85
C LEU A 92 -16.74 -5.46 -12.98
N HIS A 93 -16.00 -4.53 -13.59
CA HIS A 93 -15.31 -3.47 -12.84
C HIS A 93 -16.32 -2.54 -12.16
N GLU A 94 -17.37 -2.12 -12.88
CA GLU A 94 -18.39 -1.22 -12.33
C GLU A 94 -19.17 -1.91 -11.20
N GLN A 95 -19.59 -3.15 -11.43
CA GLN A 95 -20.28 -3.93 -10.40
C GLN A 95 -19.43 -4.04 -9.13
N LEU A 96 -18.19 -4.47 -9.25
CA LEU A 96 -17.30 -4.64 -8.10
C LEU A 96 -17.00 -3.29 -7.40
N GLN A 97 -16.83 -2.20 -8.16
CA GLN A 97 -16.66 -0.87 -7.58
C GLN A 97 -17.86 -0.43 -6.76
N ASN A 98 -19.06 -0.67 -7.27
CA ASN A 98 -20.30 -0.32 -6.56
C ASN A 98 -20.46 -1.15 -5.28
N GLU A 99 -20.24 -2.46 -5.35
CA GLU A 99 -20.30 -3.37 -4.19
C GLU A 99 -19.27 -3.01 -3.13
N LEU A 100 -18.02 -2.68 -3.53
CA LEU A 100 -16.99 -2.24 -2.61
C LEU A 100 -17.33 -0.89 -1.97
N ALA A 101 -17.83 0.07 -2.73
CA ALA A 101 -18.24 1.37 -2.20
C ALA A 101 -19.34 1.23 -1.15
N GLU A 102 -20.34 0.39 -1.43
CA GLU A 102 -21.42 0.07 -0.48
C GLU A 102 -20.88 -0.62 0.76
N PHE A 103 -20.03 -1.64 0.60
CA PHE A 103 -19.45 -2.40 1.71
C PHE A 103 -18.66 -1.51 2.68
N VAL A 104 -17.86 -0.57 2.19
CA VAL A 104 -17.09 0.35 3.02
C VAL A 104 -17.83 1.65 3.36
N ASN A 105 -19.11 1.76 2.99
CA ASN A 105 -19.93 2.96 3.20
C ASN A 105 -19.26 4.25 2.69
N LYS A 106 -18.82 4.20 1.42
CA LYS A 106 -18.22 5.33 0.70
C LYS A 106 -19.03 5.68 -0.55
N GLU A 107 -18.88 6.90 -1.04
CA GLU A 107 -19.59 7.39 -2.22
C GLU A 107 -19.16 6.68 -3.51
N ALA A 108 -17.92 6.26 -3.59
CA ALA A 108 -17.36 5.58 -4.75
C ALA A 108 -16.13 4.73 -4.40
N ALA A 109 -15.85 3.76 -5.26
CA ALA A 109 -14.61 3.00 -5.26
C ALA A 109 -14.00 3.03 -6.66
N TYR A 110 -12.68 2.88 -6.73
CA TYR A 110 -11.94 2.78 -7.98
C TYR A 110 -10.93 1.63 -7.89
N LEU A 111 -11.06 0.65 -8.78
CA LEU A 111 -10.20 -0.51 -8.82
C LEU A 111 -8.87 -0.21 -9.51
N LEU A 112 -7.80 -0.64 -8.90
CA LEU A 112 -6.44 -0.63 -9.43
C LEU A 112 -5.86 -2.04 -9.39
N ASN A 113 -5.08 -2.41 -10.40
CA ASN A 113 -4.59 -3.78 -10.54
C ASN A 113 -3.56 -4.19 -9.48
N PHE A 114 -2.79 -3.23 -8.98
CA PHE A 114 -1.72 -3.47 -8.01
C PHE A 114 -1.76 -2.42 -6.91
N GLY A 115 -1.84 -2.87 -5.66
CA GLY A 115 -1.93 -1.98 -4.49
C GLY A 115 -0.75 -1.02 -4.39
N TYR A 116 0.48 -1.53 -4.54
CA TYR A 116 1.69 -0.69 -4.49
C TYR A 116 1.65 0.45 -5.51
N GLN A 117 1.42 0.12 -6.77
CA GLN A 117 1.35 1.10 -7.85
C GLN A 117 0.13 2.01 -7.68
N GLY A 118 -0.99 1.46 -7.21
CA GLY A 118 -2.20 2.20 -6.90
C GLY A 118 -1.96 3.31 -5.89
N MET A 119 -1.28 2.99 -4.79
CA MET A 119 -0.91 3.97 -3.75
C MET A 119 0.00 5.06 -4.30
N VAL A 120 1.07 4.68 -5.02
CA VAL A 120 2.00 5.64 -5.64
C VAL A 120 1.26 6.58 -6.58
N SER A 121 0.46 6.03 -7.50
CA SER A 121 -0.26 6.81 -8.51
C SER A 121 -1.35 7.70 -7.90
N THR A 122 -2.04 7.22 -6.86
CA THR A 122 -3.07 8.00 -6.17
C THR A 122 -2.46 9.19 -5.44
N ILE A 123 -1.34 9.00 -4.74
CA ILE A 123 -0.66 10.11 -4.07
C ILE A 123 -0.21 11.16 -5.08
N ASP A 124 0.45 10.73 -6.17
CA ASP A 124 0.92 11.63 -7.24
C ASP A 124 -0.24 12.39 -7.91
N ALA A 125 -1.38 11.73 -8.12
CA ALA A 125 -2.55 12.35 -8.74
C ALA A 125 -3.30 13.34 -7.81
N LEU A 126 -3.24 13.15 -6.49
CA LEU A 126 -3.99 13.95 -5.53
C LEU A 126 -3.31 15.28 -5.18
N VAL A 127 -1.98 15.36 -5.28
CA VAL A 127 -1.22 16.51 -4.76
C VAL A 127 -0.41 17.20 -5.85
N GLY A 128 -0.48 18.53 -5.87
CA GLY A 128 0.33 19.40 -6.72
C GLY A 128 1.50 20.03 -5.95
N LYS A 129 2.37 20.72 -6.64
CA LYS A 129 3.58 21.36 -6.08
C LYS A 129 3.32 22.34 -4.92
N ASP A 130 2.13 22.91 -4.86
CA ASP A 130 1.73 23.92 -3.88
C ASP A 130 1.11 23.30 -2.61
N ASP A 131 0.82 21.98 -2.66
CA ASP A 131 0.26 21.21 -1.54
C ASP A 131 1.36 20.73 -0.58
N VAL A 132 0.94 20.30 0.60
CA VAL A 132 1.83 19.77 1.63
C VAL A 132 1.40 18.36 2.02
N ILE A 133 2.37 17.43 2.05
CA ILE A 133 2.14 16.07 2.55
C ILE A 133 2.67 15.93 3.97
N VAL A 134 1.88 15.29 4.85
CA VAL A 134 2.27 14.89 6.21
C VAL A 134 2.07 13.38 6.32
N TYR A 135 3.11 12.61 6.66
CA TYR A 135 3.03 11.15 6.65
C TYR A 135 3.87 10.51 7.74
N ASP A 136 3.56 9.27 8.11
CA ASP A 136 4.26 8.51 9.14
C ASP A 136 5.69 8.15 8.71
N VAL A 137 6.65 8.22 9.62
CA VAL A 137 8.06 7.86 9.35
C VAL A 137 8.22 6.38 8.99
N ASP A 138 7.34 5.53 9.51
CA ASP A 138 7.34 4.08 9.27
C ASP A 138 6.24 3.65 8.25
N ALA A 139 5.72 4.61 7.46
CA ALA A 139 4.78 4.31 6.39
C ALA A 139 5.35 3.28 5.40
N HIS A 140 4.46 2.46 4.82
CA HIS A 140 4.83 1.45 3.84
C HIS A 140 5.59 2.06 2.65
N ALA A 141 6.46 1.27 2.03
CA ALA A 141 7.31 1.73 0.92
C ALA A 141 6.53 2.36 -0.25
N CYS A 142 5.32 1.89 -0.54
CA CYS A 142 4.46 2.49 -1.58
C CYS A 142 4.07 3.94 -1.27
N ILE A 143 3.79 4.26 -0.01
CA ILE A 143 3.52 5.63 0.43
C ILE A 143 4.78 6.48 0.28
N ILE A 144 5.92 5.98 0.76
CA ILE A 144 7.20 6.68 0.67
C ILE A 144 7.57 6.98 -0.79
N ASP A 145 7.37 6.03 -1.69
CA ASP A 145 7.68 6.21 -3.11
C ASP A 145 6.70 7.19 -3.77
N GLY A 146 5.41 7.13 -3.46
CA GLY A 146 4.44 8.13 -3.91
C GLY A 146 4.78 9.55 -3.42
N VAL A 147 5.14 9.67 -2.13
CA VAL A 147 5.57 10.94 -1.53
C VAL A 147 6.87 11.47 -2.14
N ARG A 148 7.77 10.61 -2.63
CA ARG A 148 9.00 11.03 -3.31
C ARG A 148 8.75 11.71 -4.65
N LEU A 149 7.67 11.40 -5.34
CA LEU A 149 7.28 12.04 -6.59
C LEU A 149 6.80 13.47 -6.39
N HIS A 150 6.32 13.78 -5.18
CA HIS A 150 5.79 15.10 -4.84
C HIS A 150 6.86 16.19 -4.89
N MET A 151 6.58 17.26 -5.63
CA MET A 151 7.49 18.38 -5.84
C MET A 151 7.36 19.48 -4.77
N GLY A 152 6.33 19.44 -3.93
CA GLY A 152 6.08 20.39 -2.86
C GLY A 152 6.72 19.98 -1.53
N GLN A 153 6.24 20.58 -0.46
CA GLN A 153 6.73 20.34 0.90
C GLN A 153 6.15 19.04 1.47
N ARG A 154 6.98 18.31 2.19
CA ARG A 154 6.59 17.07 2.86
C ARG A 154 7.24 16.97 4.22
N PHE A 155 6.47 16.48 5.21
CA PHE A 155 6.89 16.33 6.59
C PHE A 155 6.59 14.93 7.08
N THR A 156 7.57 14.30 7.70
CA THR A 156 7.36 13.06 8.44
C THR A 156 6.99 13.37 9.89
N TYR A 157 6.05 12.61 10.44
CA TYR A 157 5.81 12.59 11.87
C TYR A 157 6.36 11.30 12.49
N LYS A 158 6.62 11.34 13.79
CA LYS A 158 7.07 10.17 14.54
C LYS A 158 5.99 9.11 14.51
N HIS A 159 6.40 7.86 14.38
CA HIS A 159 5.50 6.74 14.24
C HIS A 159 4.36 6.78 15.26
N ASN A 160 3.13 6.81 14.72
CA ASN A 160 1.87 6.75 15.47
C ASN A 160 1.75 7.77 16.63
N ASP A 161 2.40 8.94 16.49
CA ASP A 161 2.50 9.99 17.50
C ASP A 161 1.62 11.19 17.13
N VAL A 162 0.49 11.34 17.81
CA VAL A 162 -0.52 12.38 17.56
C VAL A 162 0.03 13.80 17.81
N GLU A 163 0.89 13.99 18.80
CA GLU A 163 1.51 15.29 19.08
C GLU A 163 2.45 15.70 17.95
N SER A 164 3.20 14.72 17.44
CA SER A 164 4.06 14.92 16.27
C SER A 164 3.24 15.23 15.00
N ILE A 165 2.09 14.58 14.82
CA ILE A 165 1.14 14.89 13.74
C ILE A 165 0.67 16.34 13.86
N GLU A 166 0.14 16.74 15.02
CA GLU A 166 -0.37 18.08 15.23
C GLU A 166 0.71 19.16 15.01
N LYS A 167 1.92 18.92 15.47
CA LYS A 167 3.07 19.80 15.22
C LYS A 167 3.35 19.99 13.72
N ASN A 168 3.29 18.91 12.95
CA ASN A 168 3.53 18.98 11.52
C ASN A 168 2.34 19.58 10.76
N LEU A 169 1.11 19.36 11.21
CA LEU A 169 -0.07 20.03 10.66
C LEU A 169 0.01 21.55 10.81
N LYS A 170 0.43 22.05 11.99
CA LYS A 170 0.68 23.51 12.20
C LYS A 170 1.72 24.08 11.23
N ARG A 171 2.74 23.29 10.89
CA ARG A 171 3.75 23.73 9.90
C ARG A 171 3.19 23.69 8.48
N ALA A 172 2.46 22.63 8.15
CA ALA A 172 1.82 22.45 6.84
C ALA A 172 0.81 23.56 6.55
N GLU A 173 -0.03 23.92 7.52
CA GLU A 173 -1.01 24.99 7.41
C GLU A 173 -0.38 26.33 7.02
N ARG A 174 0.70 26.72 7.72
CA ARG A 174 1.43 27.97 7.41
C ARG A 174 2.01 28.01 5.99
N ILE A 175 2.33 26.85 5.43
CA ILE A 175 2.84 26.74 4.07
C ILE A 175 1.68 26.77 3.08
N ALA A 176 0.66 25.96 3.31
CA ALA A 176 -0.53 25.89 2.47
C ALA A 176 -1.22 27.28 2.35
N GLU A 177 -1.30 28.03 3.45
CA GLU A 177 -1.80 29.42 3.42
C GLU A 177 -0.98 30.34 2.50
N LYS A 178 0.33 30.15 2.41
CA LYS A 178 1.23 30.95 1.57
C LYS A 178 1.20 30.53 0.10
N THR A 179 1.06 29.22 -0.14
CA THR A 179 1.10 28.66 -1.50
C THR A 179 -0.28 28.63 -2.15
N GLY A 180 -1.35 28.72 -1.36
CA GLY A 180 -2.72 28.49 -1.81
C GLY A 180 -3.06 27.02 -1.98
N GLY A 181 -2.21 26.11 -1.50
CA GLY A 181 -2.39 24.66 -1.59
C GLY A 181 -3.21 24.06 -0.45
N GLY A 182 -3.35 22.72 -0.47
CA GLY A 182 -3.99 21.92 0.55
C GLY A 182 -3.00 21.09 1.37
N ILE A 183 -3.54 20.30 2.29
CA ILE A 183 -2.77 19.36 3.13
C ILE A 183 -3.30 17.96 2.93
N LEU A 184 -2.43 17.02 2.59
CA LEU A 184 -2.70 15.58 2.59
C LEU A 184 -1.96 14.95 3.78
N LEU A 185 -2.73 14.40 4.73
CA LEU A 185 -2.18 13.56 5.80
C LEU A 185 -2.37 12.11 5.42
N ILE A 186 -1.28 11.32 5.51
CA ILE A 186 -1.28 9.89 5.16
C ILE A 186 -0.94 9.08 6.41
N SER A 187 -1.73 8.04 6.68
CA SER A 187 -1.53 7.07 7.75
C SER A 187 -1.94 5.68 7.27
N GLU A 188 -1.72 4.68 8.10
CA GLU A 188 -2.18 3.31 7.86
C GLU A 188 -3.27 2.93 8.86
N GLY A 189 -4.21 2.08 8.47
CA GLY A 189 -5.18 1.49 9.39
C GLY A 189 -4.51 0.50 10.31
N VAL A 190 -3.72 -0.40 9.72
CA VAL A 190 -2.81 -1.30 10.43
C VAL A 190 -1.43 -1.22 9.79
N PHE A 191 -0.42 -0.87 10.56
CA PHE A 191 0.98 -0.87 10.13
C PHE A 191 1.50 -2.31 10.02
N GLY A 192 1.53 -2.87 8.80
CA GLY A 192 1.77 -4.28 8.57
C GLY A 192 3.10 -4.81 9.14
N MET A 193 4.17 -4.00 9.11
CA MET A 193 5.49 -4.39 9.63
C MET A 193 5.58 -4.39 11.16
N ARG A 194 4.65 -3.74 11.86
CA ARG A 194 4.62 -3.66 13.32
C ARG A 194 3.45 -4.39 13.95
N GLY A 195 2.37 -4.62 13.19
CA GLY A 195 1.12 -5.16 13.71
C GLY A 195 0.39 -4.19 14.63
N GLU A 196 0.61 -2.90 14.46
CA GLU A 196 0.02 -1.84 15.29
C GLU A 196 -1.09 -1.13 14.53
N GLN A 197 -2.19 -0.84 15.22
CA GLN A 197 -3.27 -0.02 14.66
C GLN A 197 -2.88 1.44 14.61
N GLY A 198 -3.21 2.10 13.49
CA GLY A 198 -3.11 3.55 13.37
C GLY A 198 -4.07 4.29 14.30
N LYS A 199 -3.65 5.42 14.84
CA LYS A 199 -4.48 6.27 15.70
C LYS A 199 -5.47 7.10 14.88
N LEU A 200 -6.26 6.44 14.02
CA LEU A 200 -7.16 7.10 13.06
C LEU A 200 -8.23 7.93 13.76
N LYS A 201 -8.74 7.48 14.91
CA LYS A 201 -9.74 8.21 15.68
C LYS A 201 -9.19 9.55 16.15
N GLU A 202 -8.01 9.55 16.74
CA GLU A 202 -7.33 10.75 17.21
C GLU A 202 -6.94 11.68 16.06
N ILE A 203 -6.51 11.11 14.92
CA ILE A 203 -6.22 11.87 13.70
C ILE A 203 -7.49 12.57 13.19
N VAL A 204 -8.62 11.87 13.16
CA VAL A 204 -9.90 12.47 12.73
C VAL A 204 -10.33 13.60 13.66
N GLU A 205 -10.09 13.50 14.98
CA GLU A 205 -10.36 14.59 15.91
C GLU A 205 -9.56 15.88 15.58
N LEU A 206 -8.35 15.75 15.03
CA LEU A 206 -7.58 16.92 14.60
C LEU A 206 -8.23 17.68 13.43
N LYS A 207 -9.14 17.05 12.68
CA LYS A 207 -9.92 17.76 11.63
C LYS A 207 -10.84 18.85 12.18
N LYS A 208 -11.14 18.84 13.46
CA LYS A 208 -11.86 19.92 14.14
C LYS A 208 -11.03 21.21 14.25
N LYS A 209 -9.70 21.08 14.18
CA LYS A 209 -8.75 22.19 14.34
C LYS A 209 -8.05 22.55 13.03
N TYR A 210 -7.80 21.56 12.15
CA TYR A 210 -6.99 21.70 10.94
C TYR A 210 -7.76 21.23 9.72
N ASN A 211 -7.63 21.96 8.62
CA ASN A 211 -8.22 21.55 7.35
C ASN A 211 -7.20 20.70 6.56
N PHE A 212 -7.43 19.38 6.52
CA PHE A 212 -6.62 18.44 5.73
C PHE A 212 -7.49 17.30 5.17
N ARG A 213 -7.04 16.69 4.09
CA ARG A 213 -7.56 15.39 3.64
C ARG A 213 -6.76 14.28 4.28
N LEU A 214 -7.47 13.23 4.72
CA LEU A 214 -6.85 12.03 5.28
C LEU A 214 -6.89 10.93 4.23
N PHE A 215 -5.71 10.38 3.93
CA PHE A 215 -5.53 9.21 3.10
C PHE A 215 -5.05 8.05 3.98
N VAL A 216 -5.75 6.94 3.96
CA VAL A 216 -5.45 5.77 4.80
C VAL A 216 -5.12 4.59 3.91
N ASP A 217 -3.94 4.01 4.12
CA ASP A 217 -3.61 2.69 3.62
C ASP A 217 -4.16 1.65 4.60
N ASP A 218 -5.11 0.87 4.17
CA ASP A 218 -5.76 -0.15 5.02
C ASP A 218 -5.58 -1.57 4.47
N ALA A 219 -4.48 -1.81 3.77
CA ALA A 219 -4.15 -3.11 3.17
C ALA A 219 -4.13 -4.28 4.18
N HIS A 220 -3.94 -3.98 5.46
CA HIS A 220 -3.88 -4.97 6.54
C HIS A 220 -5.06 -4.90 7.51
N GLY A 221 -5.96 -3.94 7.38
CA GLY A 221 -7.07 -3.75 8.30
C GLY A 221 -8.45 -3.99 7.69
N PHE A 222 -8.49 -4.10 6.35
CA PHE A 222 -9.72 -4.28 5.57
C PHE A 222 -9.98 -5.76 5.28
#